data_e414c18c955ab855b5854feb53b05290
#
_entry.id   e414c18c955ab855b5854feb53b05290
#
_cell.length_a   1.000
_cell.length_b   1.000
_cell.length_c   1.000
_cell.angle_alpha   90.00
_cell.angle_beta   90.00
_cell.angle_gamma   90.00
#
_symmetry.space_group_name_H-M   'P 1'
#
loop_
_entity.id
_entity.type
_entity.pdbx_description
1 polymer ?
#
loop_
_entity_poly.entity_id
_entity_poly.type
_entity_poly.pdbx_seq_one_letter_code
_entity_poly.pdbx_strand_id
1 'polypeptide(L)'
;LMTAYAYKSQKAEPIAEYYFDRILRNCADLLVSGKSIHLICLQNLIQISKTSHNRIKYFNELINRFPANVSITELYLRLALEYENESEWDEALKAYSIFLAQPDASTIQISGEPNAYIKARQIVGFSNSAKDWTSESLSGLEEKVKTAISNYDWYSLDKYKAKVNFFSMSWKQDEMDPNTQEAFSMRNFMHGQR
;
A
#
# COMPACT_ATOMS: atom_id res chain seq x y z
N LEU A 1 32.28 3.78 -9.03
CA LEU A 1 31.03 3.46 -9.71
C LEU A 1 31.19 2.26 -10.62
N MET A 2 32.20 2.23 -11.51
CA MET A 2 32.44 1.11 -12.43
C MET A 2 32.61 -0.23 -11.71
N THR A 3 33.35 -0.26 -10.59
CA THR A 3 33.50 -1.45 -9.75
C THR A 3 32.17 -1.97 -9.22
N ALA A 4 31.29 -1.09 -8.75
CA ALA A 4 29.95 -1.47 -8.28
C ALA A 4 29.13 -2.11 -9.41
N TYR A 5 29.14 -1.52 -10.60
CA TYR A 5 28.44 -2.09 -11.77
C TYR A 5 29.06 -3.43 -12.23
N ALA A 6 30.38 -3.59 -12.17
CA ALA A 6 31.04 -4.85 -12.50
C ALA A 6 30.54 -5.99 -11.59
N TYR A 7 30.44 -5.75 -10.28
CA TYR A 7 29.89 -6.74 -9.36
C TYR A 7 28.39 -6.98 -9.55
N LYS A 8 27.61 -5.92 -9.84
CA LYS A 8 26.18 -6.06 -10.17
C LYS A 8 25.98 -6.94 -11.41
N SER A 9 26.79 -6.75 -12.47
CA SER A 9 26.70 -7.56 -13.68
C SER A 9 27.07 -9.03 -13.46
N GLN A 10 27.92 -9.31 -12.49
CA GLN A 10 28.29 -10.66 -12.06
C GLN A 10 27.29 -11.28 -11.07
N LYS A 11 26.17 -10.59 -10.78
CA LYS A 11 25.17 -10.99 -9.76
C LYS A 11 25.73 -11.13 -8.34
N ALA A 12 26.87 -10.48 -8.08
CA ALA A 12 27.47 -10.37 -6.76
C ALA A 12 26.88 -9.19 -5.98
N GLU A 13 25.54 -9.22 -5.79
CA GLU A 13 24.74 -8.11 -5.25
C GLU A 13 25.25 -7.58 -3.89
N PRO A 14 25.65 -8.41 -2.90
CA PRO A 14 26.13 -7.87 -1.64
C PRO A 14 27.43 -7.05 -1.78
N ILE A 15 28.30 -7.43 -2.72
CA ILE A 15 29.52 -6.69 -2.99
C ILE A 15 29.22 -5.41 -3.76
N ALA A 16 28.29 -5.47 -4.73
CA ALA A 16 27.82 -4.29 -5.46
C ALA A 16 27.17 -3.29 -4.51
N GLU A 17 26.31 -3.75 -3.57
CA GLU A 17 25.67 -2.94 -2.53
C GLU A 17 26.72 -2.21 -1.67
N TYR A 18 27.74 -2.92 -1.20
CA TYR A 18 28.85 -2.32 -0.45
C TYR A 18 29.53 -1.17 -1.21
N TYR A 19 29.84 -1.37 -2.51
CA TYR A 19 30.51 -0.33 -3.29
C TYR A 19 29.59 0.86 -3.62
N PHE A 20 28.31 0.66 -3.88
CA PHE A 20 27.35 1.75 -4.08
C PHE A 20 27.16 2.55 -2.79
N ASP A 21 26.97 1.89 -1.63
CA ASP A 21 26.83 2.57 -0.34
C ASP A 21 28.13 3.31 0.05
N ARG A 22 29.30 2.72 -0.21
CA ARG A 22 30.59 3.39 0.02
C ARG A 22 30.73 4.68 -0.78
N ILE A 23 30.27 4.70 -2.03
CA ILE A 23 30.27 5.93 -2.86
C ILE A 23 29.33 6.96 -2.21
N LEU A 24 28.13 6.54 -1.84
CA LEU A 24 27.11 7.39 -1.25
C LEU A 24 27.56 8.04 0.07
N ARG A 25 28.38 7.32 0.89
CA ARG A 25 28.82 7.79 2.20
C ARG A 25 30.16 8.56 2.17
N ASN A 26 31.06 8.19 1.28
CA ASN A 26 32.45 8.64 1.36
C ASN A 26 32.89 9.53 0.18
N CYS A 27 32.05 9.68 -0.85
CA CYS A 27 32.37 10.53 -1.99
C CYS A 27 31.45 11.73 -2.06
N ALA A 28 31.97 12.85 -2.59
CA ALA A 28 31.12 13.98 -2.95
C ALA A 28 30.18 13.59 -4.09
N ASP A 29 28.99 14.19 -4.12
CA ASP A 29 28.06 14.00 -5.22
C ASP A 29 28.57 14.76 -6.47
N LEU A 30 28.86 14.02 -7.50
CA LEU A 30 29.34 14.53 -8.77
C LEU A 30 28.32 14.26 -9.87
N LEU A 31 28.30 15.11 -10.88
CA LEU A 31 27.46 14.88 -12.06
C LEU A 31 28.23 14.09 -13.13
N VAL A 32 27.65 12.98 -13.56
CA VAL A 32 28.12 12.18 -14.70
C VAL A 32 27.04 12.23 -15.77
N SER A 33 27.36 12.79 -16.91
CA SER A 33 26.38 13.02 -18.00
C SER A 33 25.11 13.72 -17.52
N GLY A 34 25.25 14.73 -16.65
CA GLY A 34 24.15 15.52 -16.11
C GLY A 34 23.34 14.85 -14.99
N LYS A 35 23.70 13.63 -14.57
CA LYS A 35 23.02 12.90 -13.49
C LYS A 35 23.89 12.81 -12.24
N SER A 36 23.30 13.01 -11.07
CA SER A 36 23.96 12.83 -9.78
C SER A 36 24.41 11.38 -9.59
N ILE A 37 25.66 11.18 -9.19
CA ILE A 37 26.20 9.85 -8.85
C ILE A 37 25.45 9.28 -7.64
N HIS A 38 25.10 10.12 -6.65
CA HIS A 38 24.35 9.67 -5.48
C HIS A 38 22.94 9.21 -5.84
N LEU A 39 22.25 9.91 -6.75
CA LEU A 39 20.96 9.47 -7.29
C LEU A 39 21.09 8.08 -7.95
N ILE A 40 22.10 7.90 -8.80
CA ILE A 40 22.38 6.61 -9.45
C ILE A 40 22.66 5.52 -8.41
N CYS A 41 23.46 5.82 -7.38
CA CYS A 41 23.77 4.86 -6.32
C CYS A 41 22.49 4.45 -5.55
N LEU A 42 21.65 5.40 -5.13
CA LEU A 42 20.41 5.12 -4.41
C LEU A 42 19.45 4.25 -5.22
N GLN A 43 19.26 4.57 -6.50
CA GLN A 43 18.41 3.77 -7.39
C GLN A 43 18.91 2.33 -7.54
N ASN A 44 20.25 2.13 -7.65
CA ASN A 44 20.82 0.79 -7.70
C ASN A 44 20.71 0.06 -6.35
N LEU A 45 20.95 0.74 -5.24
CA LEU A 45 20.85 0.17 -3.89
C LEU A 45 19.44 -0.34 -3.60
N ILE A 46 18.41 0.42 -3.96
CA ILE A 46 17.01 -0.01 -3.83
C ILE A 46 16.74 -1.29 -4.63
N GLN A 47 17.30 -1.41 -5.85
CA GLN A 47 17.09 -2.57 -6.71
C GLN A 47 17.76 -3.85 -6.23
N ILE A 48 18.99 -3.73 -5.66
CA ILE A 48 19.83 -4.90 -5.34
C ILE A 48 19.76 -5.29 -3.87
N SER A 49 19.31 -4.39 -2.98
CA SER A 49 19.23 -4.67 -1.55
C SER A 49 18.17 -5.73 -1.26
N LYS A 50 18.55 -6.75 -0.50
CA LYS A 50 17.68 -7.89 -0.18
C LYS A 50 16.78 -7.66 1.02
N THR A 51 17.15 -6.74 1.91
CA THR A 51 16.41 -6.48 3.14
C THR A 51 15.51 -5.27 2.99
N SER A 52 14.28 -5.37 3.48
CA SER A 52 13.33 -4.26 3.53
C SER A 52 13.91 -3.09 4.34
N HIS A 53 14.57 -3.37 5.44
CA HIS A 53 15.22 -2.37 6.28
C HIS A 53 16.19 -1.46 5.49
N ASN A 54 17.07 -2.05 4.67
CA ASN A 54 17.98 -1.27 3.84
C ASN A 54 17.24 -0.51 2.75
N ARG A 55 16.24 -1.13 2.10
CA ARG A 55 15.44 -0.45 1.06
C ARG A 55 14.68 0.74 1.64
N ILE A 56 14.09 0.63 2.83
CA ILE A 56 13.44 1.74 3.55
C ILE A 56 14.41 2.91 3.75
N LYS A 57 15.62 2.63 4.22
CA LYS A 57 16.66 3.64 4.39
C LYS A 57 16.97 4.36 3.07
N TYR A 58 17.15 3.62 1.98
CA TYR A 58 17.48 4.18 0.67
C TYR A 58 16.29 4.92 0.04
N PHE A 59 15.06 4.44 0.21
CA PHE A 59 13.86 5.16 -0.21
C PHE A 59 13.73 6.52 0.49
N ASN A 60 13.87 6.55 1.81
CA ASN A 60 13.81 7.79 2.58
C ASN A 60 14.90 8.77 2.15
N GLU A 61 16.13 8.29 1.93
CA GLU A 61 17.22 9.14 1.46
C GLU A 61 16.96 9.67 0.03
N LEU A 62 16.39 8.86 -0.84
CA LEU A 62 16.05 9.22 -2.21
C LEU A 62 14.95 10.31 -2.25
N ILE A 63 13.89 10.13 -1.47
CA ILE A 63 12.79 11.10 -1.33
C ILE A 63 13.31 12.44 -0.80
N ASN A 64 14.16 12.40 0.23
CA ASN A 64 14.64 13.61 0.88
C ASN A 64 15.64 14.41 0.02
N ARG A 65 16.50 13.71 -0.71
CA ARG A 65 17.60 14.37 -1.45
C ARG A 65 17.25 14.69 -2.90
N PHE A 66 16.39 13.91 -3.53
CA PHE A 66 16.13 13.97 -4.97
C PHE A 66 14.64 14.03 -5.34
N PRO A 67 13.79 14.78 -4.62
CA PRO A 67 12.34 14.75 -4.87
C PRO A 67 11.95 15.16 -6.29
N ALA A 68 12.73 16.08 -6.91
CA ALA A 68 12.47 16.55 -8.27
C ALA A 68 12.90 15.58 -9.39
N ASN A 69 13.62 14.51 -9.04
CA ASN A 69 14.19 13.58 -10.02
C ASN A 69 13.49 12.21 -10.08
N VAL A 70 12.45 12.04 -9.26
CA VAL A 70 11.78 10.75 -9.05
C VAL A 70 10.26 10.91 -8.97
N SER A 71 9.53 9.84 -9.20
CA SER A 71 8.09 9.81 -8.93
C SER A 71 7.86 9.65 -7.43
N ILE A 72 7.51 10.74 -6.77
CA ILE A 72 7.21 10.75 -5.34
C ILE A 72 6.05 9.81 -5.03
N THR A 73 5.04 9.78 -5.89
CA THR A 73 3.88 8.90 -5.78
C THR A 73 4.29 7.42 -5.74
N GLU A 74 5.10 6.99 -6.71
CA GLU A 74 5.60 5.62 -6.75
C GLU A 74 6.46 5.29 -5.53
N LEU A 75 7.35 6.22 -5.12
CA LEU A 75 8.26 5.97 -4.00
C LEU A 75 7.52 5.81 -2.67
N TYR A 76 6.48 6.62 -2.40
CA TYR A 76 5.70 6.45 -1.16
C TYR A 76 4.89 5.15 -1.15
N LEU A 77 4.37 4.69 -2.30
CA LEU A 77 3.76 3.37 -2.35
C LEU A 77 4.77 2.26 -2.04
N ARG A 78 5.94 2.28 -2.72
CA ARG A 78 6.98 1.27 -2.50
C ARG A 78 7.49 1.29 -1.05
N LEU A 79 7.66 2.48 -0.48
CA LEU A 79 8.04 2.66 0.92
C LEU A 79 6.99 2.07 1.87
N ALA A 80 5.70 2.27 1.60
CA ALA A 80 4.62 1.69 2.39
C ALA A 80 4.65 0.16 2.37
N LEU A 81 4.89 -0.44 1.19
CA LEU A 81 5.02 -1.89 1.05
C LEU A 81 6.22 -2.46 1.82
N GLU A 82 7.36 -1.73 1.84
CA GLU A 82 8.52 -2.15 2.62
C GLU A 82 8.25 -2.08 4.14
N TYR A 83 7.52 -1.06 4.61
CA TYR A 83 7.09 -0.98 6.00
C TYR A 83 6.10 -2.10 6.37
N GLU A 84 5.17 -2.48 5.47
CA GLU A 84 4.33 -3.67 5.65
C GLU A 84 5.18 -4.94 5.83
N ASN A 85 6.22 -5.13 5.00
CA ASN A 85 7.11 -6.29 5.08
C ASN A 85 7.86 -6.36 6.43
N GLU A 86 8.18 -5.22 7.02
CA GLU A 86 8.81 -5.14 8.36
C GLU A 86 7.76 -5.14 9.49
N SER A 87 6.46 -5.22 9.15
CA SER A 87 5.35 -5.11 10.12
C SER A 87 5.27 -3.76 10.86
N GLU A 88 5.86 -2.73 10.28
CA GLU A 88 5.84 -1.36 10.79
C GLU A 88 4.57 -0.63 10.30
N TRP A 89 3.41 -1.05 10.81
CA TRP A 89 2.10 -0.63 10.31
C TRP A 89 1.82 0.87 10.42
N ASP A 90 2.31 1.53 11.47
CA ASP A 90 2.11 2.97 11.66
C ASP A 90 2.84 3.77 10.58
N GLU A 91 4.05 3.37 10.25
CA GLU A 91 4.83 4.01 9.18
C GLU A 91 4.29 3.66 7.79
N ALA A 92 3.81 2.42 7.60
CA ALA A 92 3.13 2.02 6.37
C ALA A 92 1.87 2.87 6.13
N LEU A 93 1.04 3.09 7.17
CA LEU A 93 -0.15 3.94 7.09
C LEU A 93 0.17 5.39 6.75
N LYS A 94 1.23 5.96 7.33
CA LYS A 94 1.70 7.31 6.99
C LYS A 94 2.13 7.38 5.51
N ALA A 95 2.92 6.42 5.06
CA ALA A 95 3.39 6.37 3.68
C ALA A 95 2.23 6.20 2.68
N TYR A 96 1.25 5.32 2.97
CA TYR A 96 0.02 5.18 2.17
C TYR A 96 -0.81 6.45 2.15
N SER A 97 -0.92 7.16 3.27
CA SER A 97 -1.66 8.42 3.34
C SER A 97 -1.01 9.49 2.47
N ILE A 98 0.32 9.57 2.46
CA ILE A 98 1.06 10.50 1.59
C ILE A 98 0.92 10.10 0.12
N PHE A 99 0.98 8.80 -0.19
CA PHE A 99 0.71 8.28 -1.53
C PHE A 99 -0.67 8.72 -2.02
N LEU A 100 -1.72 8.51 -1.22
CA LEU A 100 -3.10 8.86 -1.57
C LEU A 100 -3.32 10.37 -1.74
N ALA A 101 -2.50 11.20 -1.09
CA ALA A 101 -2.55 12.65 -1.21
C ALA A 101 -1.91 13.17 -2.51
N GLN A 102 -1.20 12.32 -3.28
CA GLN A 102 -0.60 12.75 -4.54
C GLN A 102 -1.66 12.90 -5.63
N PRO A 103 -1.53 13.92 -6.51
CA PRO A 103 -2.54 14.20 -7.54
C PRO A 103 -2.71 13.07 -8.55
N ASP A 104 -1.68 12.28 -8.80
CA ASP A 104 -1.65 11.18 -9.77
C ASP A 104 -1.86 9.79 -9.14
N ALA A 105 -2.11 9.71 -7.84
CA ALA A 105 -2.24 8.44 -7.10
C ALA A 105 -3.28 7.48 -7.69
N SER A 106 -4.40 8.00 -8.21
CA SER A 106 -5.48 7.19 -8.77
C SER A 106 -5.21 6.70 -10.20
N THR A 107 -4.27 7.32 -10.90
CA THR A 107 -4.00 7.06 -12.32
C THR A 107 -2.64 6.43 -12.58
N ILE A 108 -1.72 6.53 -11.62
CA ILE A 108 -0.38 5.99 -11.75
C ILE A 108 -0.42 4.46 -11.83
N GLN A 109 0.27 3.91 -12.82
CA GLN A 109 0.44 2.47 -12.95
C GLN A 109 1.82 2.07 -12.43
N ILE A 110 1.82 1.23 -11.40
CA ILE A 110 3.04 0.79 -10.74
C ILE A 110 3.24 -0.69 -11.01
N SER A 111 4.39 -1.01 -11.60
CA SER A 111 4.72 -2.39 -11.94
C SER A 111 4.70 -3.29 -10.70
N GLY A 112 3.98 -4.39 -10.79
CA GLY A 112 3.79 -5.35 -9.69
C GLY A 112 2.62 -5.04 -8.78
N GLU A 113 2.02 -3.83 -8.85
CA GLU A 113 0.94 -3.40 -7.94
C GLU A 113 -0.26 -2.79 -8.71
N PRO A 114 -0.99 -3.60 -9.48
CA PRO A 114 -2.07 -3.07 -10.35
C PRO A 114 -3.22 -2.42 -9.56
N ASN A 115 -3.44 -2.82 -8.31
CA ASN A 115 -4.52 -2.32 -7.44
C ASN A 115 -4.01 -1.42 -6.32
N ALA A 116 -2.84 -0.81 -6.49
CA ALA A 116 -2.17 -0.03 -5.44
C ALA A 116 -3.06 1.03 -4.79
N TYR A 117 -3.78 1.81 -5.60
CA TYR A 117 -4.67 2.87 -5.11
C TYR A 117 -5.83 2.32 -4.27
N ILE A 118 -6.48 1.25 -4.76
CA ILE A 118 -7.59 0.60 -4.07
C ILE A 118 -7.11 0.02 -2.75
N LYS A 119 -6.00 -0.72 -2.75
CA LYS A 119 -5.37 -1.30 -1.56
C LYS A 119 -5.05 -0.21 -0.52
N ALA A 120 -4.39 0.85 -0.93
CA ALA A 120 -4.03 1.96 -0.04
C ALA A 120 -5.27 2.62 0.58
N ARG A 121 -6.31 2.91 -0.23
CA ARG A 121 -7.59 3.44 0.27
C ARG A 121 -8.24 2.53 1.29
N GLN A 122 -8.22 1.23 1.06
CA GLN A 122 -8.82 0.25 1.97
C GLN A 122 -8.08 0.21 3.30
N ILE A 123 -6.75 0.17 3.28
CA ILE A 123 -5.91 0.12 4.49
C ILE A 123 -6.07 1.41 5.31
N VAL A 124 -5.94 2.57 4.67
CA VAL A 124 -6.07 3.87 5.35
C VAL A 124 -7.52 4.10 5.81
N GLY A 125 -8.50 3.75 4.98
CA GLY A 125 -9.91 3.84 5.33
C GLY A 125 -10.27 2.95 6.53
N PHE A 126 -9.74 1.72 6.58
CA PHE A 126 -9.90 0.84 7.73
C PHE A 126 -9.26 1.43 8.99
N SER A 127 -8.04 1.93 8.89
CA SER A 127 -7.34 2.54 10.04
C SER A 127 -8.11 3.73 10.61
N ASN A 128 -8.65 4.58 9.75
CA ASN A 128 -9.39 5.78 10.12
C ASN A 128 -10.86 5.52 10.49
N SER A 129 -11.36 4.29 10.31
CA SER A 129 -12.75 3.96 10.65
C SER A 129 -12.96 3.93 12.17
N ALA A 130 -14.16 4.29 12.59
CA ALA A 130 -14.53 4.24 14.01
C ALA A 130 -14.55 2.81 14.60
N LYS A 131 -14.54 1.79 13.74
CA LYS A 131 -14.60 0.35 14.09
C LYS A 131 -15.80 -0.03 14.96
N ASP A 132 -16.82 0.82 15.00
CA ASP A 132 -18.08 0.63 15.74
C ASP A 132 -18.94 -0.53 15.20
N TRP A 133 -18.58 -1.05 14.04
CA TRP A 133 -19.14 -2.23 13.39
C TRP A 133 -18.43 -3.53 13.76
N THR A 134 -17.31 -3.47 14.48
CA THR A 134 -16.57 -4.66 14.92
C THR A 134 -17.18 -5.26 16.20
N SER A 135 -16.87 -6.52 16.47
CA SER A 135 -17.26 -7.22 17.70
C SER A 135 -16.04 -7.89 18.32
N GLU A 136 -16.02 -8.02 19.65
CA GLU A 136 -14.92 -8.64 20.40
C GLU A 136 -14.73 -10.13 20.08
N SER A 137 -15.79 -10.81 19.64
CA SER A 137 -15.74 -12.21 19.27
C SER A 137 -16.63 -12.53 18.06
N LEU A 138 -16.25 -13.55 17.30
CA LEU A 138 -17.02 -14.04 16.17
C LEU A 138 -18.40 -14.56 16.63
N SER A 139 -18.46 -15.31 17.73
CA SER A 139 -19.71 -15.84 18.26
C SER A 139 -20.67 -14.73 18.70
N GLY A 140 -20.15 -13.67 19.32
CA GLY A 140 -20.95 -12.50 19.70
C GLY A 140 -21.47 -11.73 18.47
N LEU A 141 -20.68 -11.63 17.41
CA LEU A 141 -21.15 -11.04 16.15
C LEU A 141 -22.25 -11.90 15.51
N GLU A 142 -22.04 -13.20 15.46
CA GLU A 142 -23.00 -14.15 14.90
C GLU A 142 -24.36 -14.11 15.62
N GLU A 143 -24.38 -14.07 16.95
CA GLU A 143 -25.61 -13.89 17.75
C GLU A 143 -26.32 -12.57 17.43
N LYS A 144 -25.58 -11.48 17.38
CA LYS A 144 -26.13 -10.14 17.04
C LYS A 144 -26.76 -10.15 15.65
N VAL A 145 -26.07 -10.71 14.68
CA VAL A 145 -26.57 -10.82 13.29
C VAL A 145 -27.82 -11.70 13.23
N LYS A 146 -27.83 -12.90 13.85
CA LYS A 146 -28.98 -13.80 13.89
C LYS A 146 -30.19 -13.12 14.54
N THR A 147 -29.98 -12.41 15.63
CA THR A 147 -31.05 -11.68 16.34
C THR A 147 -31.63 -10.57 15.47
N ALA A 148 -30.77 -9.81 14.80
CA ALA A 148 -31.22 -8.74 13.92
C ALA A 148 -31.99 -9.27 12.72
N ILE A 149 -31.59 -10.41 12.13
CA ILE A 149 -32.30 -11.09 11.04
C ILE A 149 -33.68 -11.57 11.53
N SER A 150 -33.74 -12.24 12.69
CA SER A 150 -34.99 -12.76 13.25
C SER A 150 -36.02 -11.66 13.57
N ASN A 151 -35.54 -10.50 13.94
CA ASN A 151 -36.36 -9.33 14.27
C ASN A 151 -36.65 -8.42 13.06
N TYR A 152 -36.18 -8.75 11.86
CA TYR A 152 -36.22 -7.90 10.68
C TYR A 152 -35.61 -6.51 10.90
N ASP A 153 -34.62 -6.42 11.79
CA ASP A 153 -33.92 -5.18 12.15
C ASP A 153 -32.78 -4.89 11.16
N TRP A 154 -33.17 -4.31 9.99
CA TRP A 154 -32.22 -3.93 8.96
C TRP A 154 -31.22 -2.86 9.44
N TYR A 155 -31.63 -2.03 10.40
CA TYR A 155 -30.77 -0.95 10.92
C TYR A 155 -29.59 -1.52 11.73
N SER A 156 -29.87 -2.48 12.61
CA SER A 156 -28.81 -3.18 13.35
C SER A 156 -27.91 -3.99 12.41
N LEU A 157 -28.47 -4.65 11.39
CA LEU A 157 -27.66 -5.34 10.37
C LEU A 157 -26.75 -4.39 9.61
N ASP A 158 -27.25 -3.22 9.20
CA ASP A 158 -26.44 -2.23 8.50
C ASP A 158 -25.32 -1.68 9.39
N LYS A 159 -25.55 -1.58 10.68
CA LYS A 159 -24.54 -1.19 11.67
C LYS A 159 -23.40 -2.22 11.79
N TYR A 160 -23.71 -3.52 11.71
CA TYR A 160 -22.71 -4.59 11.78
C TYR A 160 -22.01 -4.86 10.45
N LYS A 161 -22.48 -4.26 9.37
CA LYS A 161 -21.82 -4.31 8.06
C LYS A 161 -20.46 -3.61 8.14
N ALA A 162 -19.42 -4.27 7.62
CA ALA A 162 -18.11 -3.65 7.50
C ALA A 162 -18.19 -2.36 6.67
N LYS A 163 -17.65 -1.26 7.19
CA LYS A 163 -17.63 0.03 6.48
C LYS A 163 -16.56 0.10 5.40
N VAL A 164 -15.62 -0.87 5.43
CA VAL A 164 -14.56 -1.03 4.43
C VAL A 164 -14.54 -2.48 3.96
N ASN A 165 -14.28 -2.68 2.68
CA ASN A 165 -14.23 -4.00 2.05
C ASN A 165 -15.51 -4.84 2.19
N PHE A 166 -16.63 -4.22 2.48
CA PHE A 166 -17.89 -4.96 2.49
C PHE A 166 -18.32 -5.24 1.03
N PHE A 167 -18.61 -6.49 0.75
CA PHE A 167 -19.24 -6.88 -0.51
C PHE A 167 -20.39 -7.83 -0.23
N SER A 168 -21.39 -7.81 -1.09
CA SER A 168 -22.47 -8.80 -1.12
C SER A 168 -22.62 -9.32 -2.53
N MET A 169 -22.92 -10.60 -2.67
CA MET A 169 -23.23 -11.21 -3.95
C MET A 169 -24.67 -11.70 -3.96
N SER A 170 -25.36 -11.54 -5.09
CA SER A 170 -26.65 -12.16 -5.36
C SER A 170 -26.55 -13.01 -6.61
N TRP A 171 -27.48 -13.96 -6.76
CA TRP A 171 -27.54 -14.87 -7.93
C TRP A 171 -27.74 -14.16 -9.30
N LYS A 172 -28.03 -12.87 -9.28
CA LYS A 172 -28.22 -12.04 -10.47
C LYS A 172 -27.06 -11.07 -10.73
N GLN A 173 -26.02 -11.15 -9.93
CA GLN A 173 -24.89 -10.24 -10.01
C GLN A 173 -23.83 -10.81 -10.94
N ASP A 174 -23.42 -10.00 -11.91
CA ASP A 174 -22.31 -10.35 -12.78
C ASP A 174 -21.00 -10.19 -11.97
N GLU A 175 -20.24 -11.27 -11.83
CA GLU A 175 -18.97 -11.30 -11.09
C GLU A 175 -17.93 -10.29 -11.64
N MET A 176 -18.15 -9.81 -12.86
CA MET A 176 -17.21 -8.94 -13.58
C MET A 176 -17.45 -7.44 -13.37
N ASP A 177 -18.51 -7.04 -12.66
CA ASP A 177 -18.78 -5.60 -12.43
C ASP A 177 -18.34 -5.18 -11.01
N PRO A 178 -17.17 -4.52 -10.84
CA PRO A 178 -16.69 -4.05 -9.55
C PRO A 178 -17.54 -2.93 -8.92
N ASN A 179 -18.45 -2.30 -9.67
CA ASN A 179 -19.28 -1.20 -9.17
C ASN A 179 -20.54 -1.68 -8.45
N THR A 180 -20.89 -2.96 -8.53
CA THR A 180 -22.08 -3.51 -7.86
C THR A 180 -21.98 -3.52 -6.33
N GLN A 181 -20.78 -3.29 -5.78
CA GLN A 181 -20.54 -3.30 -4.34
C GLN A 181 -21.03 -2.03 -3.62
N GLU A 182 -21.15 -0.89 -4.30
CA GLU A 182 -21.57 0.37 -3.68
C GLU A 182 -23.09 0.52 -3.52
N ALA A 183 -23.86 -0.26 -4.24
CA ALA A 183 -25.32 -0.12 -4.28
C ALA A 183 -26.10 -1.04 -3.32
N PHE A 184 -25.40 -1.87 -2.51
CA PHE A 184 -26.11 -2.79 -1.62
C PHE A 184 -26.79 -2.07 -0.45
N SER A 185 -28.10 -2.20 -0.37
CA SER A 185 -28.93 -1.66 0.72
C SER A 185 -29.50 -2.78 1.57
N MET A 186 -29.09 -2.85 2.85
CA MET A 186 -29.65 -3.80 3.83
C MET A 186 -31.17 -3.64 3.96
N ARG A 187 -31.67 -2.42 3.91
CA ARG A 187 -33.11 -2.12 3.97
C ARG A 187 -33.85 -2.78 2.81
N ASN A 188 -33.39 -2.57 1.57
CA ASN A 188 -34.02 -3.14 0.39
C ASN A 188 -33.93 -4.65 0.36
N PHE A 189 -32.80 -5.21 0.78
CA PHE A 189 -32.59 -6.65 0.91
C PHE A 189 -33.62 -7.26 1.86
N MET A 190 -33.79 -6.71 3.06
CA MET A 190 -34.71 -7.23 4.07
C MET A 190 -36.19 -7.04 3.69
N HIS A 191 -36.55 -5.96 3.00
CA HIS A 191 -37.91 -5.72 2.53
C HIS A 191 -38.27 -6.56 1.29
N GLY A 192 -37.30 -6.92 0.46
CA GLY A 192 -37.52 -7.76 -0.72
C GLY A 192 -37.73 -9.23 -0.43
N GLN A 193 -37.57 -9.66 0.82
CA GLN A 193 -37.76 -11.04 1.29
C GLN A 193 -39.19 -11.32 1.78
N ARG A 194 -40.14 -10.39 1.58
CA ARG A 194 -41.54 -10.56 1.94
C ARG A 194 -42.37 -11.06 0.78
#